data_0a009f3616288b42f994ef87a480a099
#
_entry.id   0a009f3616288b42f994ef87a480a099
#
_cell.length_a   1.000
_cell.length_b   1.000
_cell.length_c   1.000
_cell.angle_alpha   90.00
_cell.angle_beta   90.00
_cell.angle_gamma   90.00
#
_symmetry.space_group_name_H-M   'P 1'
#
loop_
_entity.id
_entity.type
_entity.pdbx_description
1 polymer ?
#
loop_
_entity_poly.entity_id
_entity_poly.type
_entity_poly.pdbx_seq_one_letter_code
_entity_poly.pdbx_strand_id
1 'polypeptide(L)'
;MILVVDNYDSFTYNLVHYLAELGAQTHVIRNDDLTTEEAWALKPEAILLSPGPCAPDQAGICLPLIDTAPLDMPILGVCLGHQAIGQAMGGHVIRAKALMHGKTSPILHEGKGMFAGLPSPFTATRYHSLAVQRETLPNSLNVTAWTEDGEIMGFQHHERPIHGVQFHPESIATEHGHEMLANFLDQAGVKRLAMV
;
A
#
# COMPACT_ATOMS: atom_id res chain seq x y z
N MET A 1 0.49 -13.35 11.02
CA MET A 1 0.05 -13.61 9.64
C MET A 1 -0.52 -12.34 9.04
N ILE A 2 -0.09 -11.98 7.82
CA ILE A 2 -0.58 -10.82 7.06
C ILE A 2 -1.75 -11.26 6.19
N LEU A 3 -2.89 -10.59 6.31
CA LEU A 3 -4.00 -10.77 5.39
C LEU A 3 -3.74 -9.93 4.13
N VAL A 4 -3.65 -10.59 2.98
CA VAL A 4 -3.49 -9.94 1.68
C VAL A 4 -4.85 -9.96 0.99
N VAL A 5 -5.42 -8.78 0.76
CA VAL A 5 -6.65 -8.60 -0.02
C VAL A 5 -6.26 -8.40 -1.47
N ASP A 6 -6.51 -9.41 -2.30
CA ASP A 6 -6.20 -9.39 -3.73
C ASP A 6 -7.34 -8.75 -4.51
N ASN A 7 -7.08 -7.61 -5.11
CA ASN A 7 -8.01 -6.87 -5.95
C ASN A 7 -8.00 -7.36 -7.41
N TYR A 8 -7.85 -8.67 -7.64
CA TYR A 8 -7.80 -9.27 -8.96
C TYR A 8 -6.64 -8.75 -9.82
N ASP A 9 -5.47 -8.62 -9.19
CA ASP A 9 -4.27 -8.08 -9.82
C ASP A 9 -3.19 -9.15 -10.04
N SER A 10 -2.57 -9.13 -11.21
CA SER A 10 -1.50 -10.08 -11.57
C SER A 10 -0.23 -9.89 -10.76
N PHE A 11 -0.01 -8.71 -10.16
CA PHE A 11 1.17 -8.41 -9.34
C PHE A 11 1.00 -8.74 -7.86
N THR A 12 -0.21 -9.10 -7.40
CA THR A 12 -0.45 -9.44 -5.99
C THR A 12 0.51 -10.51 -5.49
N TYR A 13 0.74 -11.56 -6.28
CA TYR A 13 1.62 -12.66 -5.87
C TYR A 13 3.11 -12.28 -5.84
N ASN A 14 3.54 -11.22 -6.55
CA ASN A 14 4.88 -10.68 -6.38
C ASN A 14 5.05 -10.05 -4.99
N LEU A 15 4.03 -9.31 -4.50
CA LEU A 15 4.02 -8.82 -3.11
C LEU A 15 4.07 -9.96 -2.10
N VAL A 16 3.27 -11.02 -2.33
CA VAL A 16 3.26 -12.23 -1.49
C VAL A 16 4.64 -12.88 -1.45
N HIS A 17 5.31 -13.02 -2.60
CA HIS A 17 6.66 -13.56 -2.67
C HIS A 17 7.68 -12.72 -1.92
N TYR A 18 7.67 -11.39 -2.10
CA TYR A 18 8.58 -10.50 -1.38
C TYR A 18 8.36 -10.56 0.14
N LEU A 19 7.09 -10.62 0.59
CA LEU A 19 6.78 -10.81 2.01
C LEU A 19 7.27 -12.16 2.54
N ALA A 20 7.12 -13.22 1.75
CA ALA A 20 7.61 -14.55 2.10
C ALA A 20 9.15 -14.61 2.18
N GLU A 21 9.84 -13.97 1.23
CA GLU A 21 11.31 -13.81 1.24
C GLU A 21 11.81 -13.02 2.47
N LEU A 22 10.98 -12.11 2.97
CA LEU A 22 11.22 -11.37 4.22
C LEU A 22 10.81 -12.16 5.49
N GLY A 23 10.36 -13.40 5.35
CA GLY A 23 9.97 -14.28 6.46
C GLY A 23 8.56 -14.03 7.01
N ALA A 24 7.73 -13.25 6.35
CA ALA A 24 6.35 -13.02 6.77
C ALA A 24 5.41 -14.13 6.26
N GLN A 25 4.49 -14.57 7.10
CA GLN A 25 3.41 -15.47 6.70
C GLN A 25 2.24 -14.66 6.14
N THR A 26 1.71 -15.07 5.00
CA THR A 26 0.59 -14.41 4.34
C THR A 26 -0.61 -15.34 4.18
N HIS A 27 -1.80 -14.77 4.19
CA HIS A 27 -3.05 -15.41 3.79
C HIS A 27 -3.72 -14.53 2.74
N VAL A 28 -3.92 -15.06 1.53
CA VAL A 28 -4.48 -14.31 0.41
C VAL A 28 -5.96 -14.62 0.27
N ILE A 29 -6.77 -13.58 0.20
CA ILE A 29 -8.21 -13.66 -0.14
C ILE A 29 -8.50 -12.71 -1.30
N ARG A 30 -9.49 -13.00 -2.12
CA ARG A 30 -10.04 -12.03 -3.07
C ARG A 30 -10.85 -10.97 -2.33
N ASN A 31 -10.97 -9.79 -2.90
CA ASN A 31 -11.67 -8.66 -2.28
C ASN A 31 -13.19 -8.86 -2.13
N ASP A 32 -13.74 -9.94 -2.67
CA ASP A 32 -15.14 -10.34 -2.62
C ASP A 32 -15.37 -11.77 -2.07
N ASP A 33 -14.32 -12.45 -1.60
CA ASP A 33 -14.41 -13.81 -1.05
C ASP A 33 -15.04 -13.86 0.34
N LEU A 34 -14.81 -12.83 1.16
CA LEU A 34 -15.21 -12.77 2.56
C LEU A 34 -15.94 -11.47 2.87
N THR A 35 -16.79 -11.50 3.87
CA THR A 35 -17.28 -10.27 4.51
C THR A 35 -16.18 -9.65 5.38
N THR A 36 -16.38 -8.41 5.78
CA THR A 36 -15.44 -7.72 6.67
C THR A 36 -15.32 -8.43 8.02
N GLU A 37 -16.43 -8.94 8.57
CA GLU A 37 -16.47 -9.68 9.82
C GLU A 37 -15.69 -11.01 9.73
N GLU A 38 -15.84 -11.72 8.63
CA GLU A 38 -15.10 -12.97 8.37
C GLU A 38 -13.61 -12.70 8.23
N ALA A 39 -13.23 -11.61 7.56
CA ALA A 39 -11.84 -11.18 7.44
C ALA A 39 -11.22 -10.86 8.81
N TRP A 40 -11.94 -10.17 9.71
CA TRP A 40 -11.48 -9.92 11.08
C TRP A 40 -11.44 -11.20 11.94
N ALA A 41 -12.31 -12.18 11.67
CA ALA A 41 -12.30 -13.47 12.37
C ALA A 41 -11.00 -14.26 12.11
N LEU A 42 -10.27 -13.98 11.03
CA LEU A 42 -8.94 -14.56 10.74
C LEU A 42 -7.84 -14.03 11.68
N LYS A 43 -8.08 -12.94 12.43
CA LYS A 43 -7.17 -12.31 13.38
C LYS A 43 -5.81 -11.96 12.74
N PRO A 44 -5.79 -11.19 11.65
CA PRO A 44 -4.53 -10.78 11.03
C PRO A 44 -3.70 -9.90 11.97
N GLU A 45 -2.38 -10.01 11.85
CA GLU A 45 -1.41 -9.11 12.53
C GLU A 45 -1.17 -7.82 11.73
N ALA A 46 -1.43 -7.87 10.42
CA ALA A 46 -1.37 -6.74 9.50
C ALA A 46 -2.22 -7.03 8.26
N ILE A 47 -2.56 -5.99 7.52
CA ILE A 47 -3.30 -6.08 6.26
C ILE A 47 -2.45 -5.47 5.14
N LEU A 48 -2.45 -6.14 3.98
CA LEU A 48 -1.96 -5.59 2.72
C LEU A 48 -3.12 -5.54 1.73
N LEU A 49 -3.41 -4.34 1.22
CA LEU A 49 -4.38 -4.12 0.15
C LEU A 49 -3.62 -4.03 -1.17
N SER A 50 -3.87 -4.97 -2.08
CA SER A 50 -3.11 -5.10 -3.33
C SER A 50 -3.42 -4.00 -4.34
N PRO A 51 -2.57 -3.87 -5.39
CA PRO A 51 -2.98 -3.25 -6.64
C PRO A 51 -4.27 -3.88 -7.18
N GLY A 52 -4.89 -3.22 -8.16
CA GLY A 52 -6.05 -3.75 -8.83
C GLY A 52 -6.58 -2.80 -9.91
N PRO A 53 -7.52 -3.28 -10.74
CA PRO A 53 -8.20 -2.46 -11.73
C PRO A 53 -9.25 -1.56 -11.09
N CYS A 54 -9.79 -0.63 -11.88
CA CYS A 54 -10.90 0.24 -11.53
C CYS A 54 -10.58 1.30 -10.45
N ALA A 55 -11.52 1.54 -9.54
CA ALA A 55 -11.44 2.57 -8.50
C ALA A 55 -11.79 1.96 -7.12
N PRO A 56 -11.49 2.64 -6.01
CA PRO A 56 -11.74 2.12 -4.66
C PRO A 56 -13.16 1.65 -4.39
N ASP A 57 -14.18 2.32 -4.95
CA ASP A 57 -15.58 1.92 -4.80
C ASP A 57 -15.88 0.52 -5.37
N GLN A 58 -15.00 0.01 -6.21
CA GLN A 58 -15.11 -1.32 -6.84
C GLN A 58 -14.11 -2.33 -6.27
N ALA A 59 -13.46 -1.98 -5.16
CA ALA A 59 -12.44 -2.82 -4.50
C ALA A 59 -13.02 -3.72 -3.39
N GLY A 60 -14.28 -4.15 -3.52
CA GLY A 60 -14.92 -5.09 -2.60
C GLY A 60 -14.85 -4.63 -1.15
N ILE A 61 -14.29 -5.49 -0.28
CA ILE A 61 -14.21 -5.21 1.17
C ILE A 61 -13.15 -4.17 1.56
N CYS A 62 -12.35 -3.63 0.63
CA CYS A 62 -11.21 -2.75 1.00
C CYS A 62 -11.66 -1.53 1.81
N LEU A 63 -12.66 -0.77 1.35
CA LEU A 63 -13.14 0.41 2.06
C LEU A 63 -13.73 0.06 3.45
N PRO A 64 -14.71 -0.85 3.58
CA PRO A 64 -15.26 -1.20 4.89
C PRO A 64 -14.22 -1.87 5.82
N LEU A 65 -13.21 -2.56 5.26
CA LEU A 65 -12.14 -3.14 6.06
C LEU A 65 -11.24 -2.04 6.68
N ILE A 66 -10.93 -0.98 5.93
CA ILE A 66 -10.19 0.19 6.45
C ILE A 66 -11.00 0.92 7.53
N ASP A 67 -12.29 1.15 7.27
CA ASP A 67 -13.20 1.89 8.17
C ASP A 67 -13.40 1.19 9.50
N THR A 68 -13.45 -0.14 9.50
CA THR A 68 -13.68 -0.96 10.71
C THR A 68 -12.40 -1.45 11.38
N ALA A 69 -11.23 -1.10 10.82
CA ALA A 69 -9.95 -1.56 11.35
C ALA A 69 -9.67 -1.02 12.76
N PRO A 70 -9.21 -1.88 13.70
CA PRO A 70 -8.68 -1.44 14.98
C PRO A 70 -7.64 -0.33 14.81
N LEU A 71 -7.55 0.59 15.77
CA LEU A 71 -6.67 1.76 15.67
C LEU A 71 -5.18 1.38 15.55
N ASP A 72 -4.81 0.26 16.12
CA ASP A 72 -3.45 -0.29 16.13
C ASP A 72 -3.19 -1.30 15.00
N MET A 73 -4.15 -1.52 14.12
CA MET A 73 -4.01 -2.45 12.99
C MET A 73 -3.08 -1.86 11.92
N PRO A 74 -1.93 -2.50 11.62
CA PRO A 74 -1.07 -2.11 10.53
C PRO A 74 -1.72 -2.39 9.17
N ILE A 75 -1.75 -1.38 8.30
CA ILE A 75 -2.29 -1.50 6.95
C ILE A 75 -1.30 -0.90 5.95
N LEU A 76 -0.99 -1.67 4.91
CA LEU A 76 -0.27 -1.20 3.73
C LEU A 76 -1.19 -1.27 2.51
N GLY A 77 -1.40 -0.15 1.84
CA GLY A 77 -2.07 -0.09 0.55
C GLY A 77 -1.08 0.14 -0.59
N VAL A 78 -1.18 -0.67 -1.65
CA VAL A 78 -0.37 -0.54 -2.86
C VAL A 78 -1.27 -0.19 -4.04
N CYS A 79 -0.97 0.86 -4.77
CA CYS A 79 -1.69 1.35 -5.95
C CYS A 79 -3.18 1.56 -5.67
N LEU A 80 -4.07 0.65 -6.07
CA LEU A 80 -5.50 0.71 -5.73
C LEU A 80 -5.72 0.70 -4.21
N GLY A 81 -4.96 -0.11 -3.47
CA GLY A 81 -5.02 -0.13 -2.00
C GLY A 81 -4.62 1.21 -1.36
N HIS A 82 -3.62 1.91 -1.91
CA HIS A 82 -3.27 3.28 -1.51
C HIS A 82 -4.44 4.25 -1.76
N GLN A 83 -5.06 4.17 -2.93
CA GLN A 83 -6.22 5.01 -3.27
C GLN A 83 -7.41 4.71 -2.34
N ALA A 84 -7.65 3.44 -2.00
CA ALA A 84 -8.69 3.04 -1.06
C ALA A 84 -8.45 3.64 0.34
N ILE A 85 -7.22 3.64 0.85
CA ILE A 85 -6.87 4.30 2.11
C ILE A 85 -7.13 5.79 2.01
N GLY A 86 -6.67 6.47 0.95
CA GLY A 86 -6.87 7.89 0.74
C GLY A 86 -8.36 8.26 0.76
N GLN A 87 -9.20 7.47 0.09
CA GLN A 87 -10.65 7.68 0.02
C GLN A 87 -11.34 7.38 1.36
N ALA A 88 -11.05 6.26 2.01
CA ALA A 88 -11.63 5.89 3.31
C ALA A 88 -11.32 6.94 4.39
N MET A 89 -10.18 7.59 4.31
CA MET A 89 -9.80 8.68 5.22
C MET A 89 -10.41 10.05 4.84
N GLY A 90 -11.19 10.14 3.75
CA GLY A 90 -11.92 11.33 3.33
C GLY A 90 -11.28 12.14 2.19
N GLY A 91 -10.20 11.64 1.59
CA GLY A 91 -9.59 12.23 0.39
C GLY A 91 -10.36 11.88 -0.89
N HIS A 92 -10.08 12.60 -1.96
CA HIS A 92 -10.67 12.31 -3.27
C HIS A 92 -9.65 11.58 -4.17
N VAL A 93 -10.14 10.60 -4.92
CA VAL A 93 -9.39 9.93 -5.98
C VAL A 93 -9.81 10.52 -7.33
N ILE A 94 -8.84 11.03 -8.06
CA ILE A 94 -9.05 11.74 -9.33
C ILE A 94 -8.18 11.13 -10.43
N ARG A 95 -8.36 11.57 -11.67
CA ARG A 95 -7.43 11.21 -12.75
C ARG A 95 -6.04 11.71 -12.44
N ALA A 96 -5.05 10.83 -12.60
CA ALA A 96 -3.64 11.18 -12.48
C ALA A 96 -3.25 12.25 -13.51
N LYS A 97 -2.24 13.04 -13.21
CA LYS A 97 -1.69 14.07 -14.12
C LYS A 97 -1.22 13.48 -15.44
N ALA A 98 -0.71 12.26 -15.41
CA ALA A 98 -0.31 11.50 -16.60
C ALA A 98 -0.74 10.03 -16.48
N LEU A 99 -1.16 9.44 -17.60
CA LEU A 99 -1.39 7.99 -17.66
C LEU A 99 -0.05 7.25 -17.56
N MET A 100 0.09 6.44 -16.51
CA MET A 100 1.25 5.61 -16.27
C MET A 100 0.92 4.14 -16.50
N HIS A 101 1.67 3.51 -17.40
CA HIS A 101 1.51 2.09 -17.71
C HIS A 101 2.87 1.45 -17.92
N GLY A 102 3.42 0.84 -16.88
CA GLY A 102 4.74 0.21 -16.90
C GLY A 102 5.91 1.20 -17.06
N LYS A 103 5.68 2.47 -16.76
CA LYS A 103 6.72 3.50 -16.81
C LYS A 103 7.35 3.68 -15.44
N THR A 104 8.64 3.97 -15.42
CA THR A 104 9.36 4.34 -14.20
C THR A 104 9.38 5.85 -14.00
N SER A 105 9.44 6.27 -12.75
CA SER A 105 9.62 7.67 -12.35
C SER A 105 10.57 7.78 -11.17
N PRO A 106 11.32 8.88 -11.05
CA PRO A 106 12.01 9.21 -9.82
C PRO A 106 11.00 9.54 -8.73
N ILE A 107 11.15 8.92 -7.56
CA ILE A 107 10.30 9.14 -6.39
C ILE A 107 11.12 9.87 -5.33
N LEU A 108 10.69 11.06 -5.00
CA LEU A 108 11.21 11.86 -3.90
C LEU A 108 10.51 11.47 -2.60
N HIS A 109 11.22 11.46 -1.47
CA HIS A 109 10.63 11.11 -0.17
C HIS A 109 11.38 11.76 1.00
N GLU A 110 10.76 11.73 2.19
CA GLU A 110 11.30 12.33 3.41
C GLU A 110 12.31 11.43 4.16
N GLY A 111 12.56 10.22 3.72
CA GLY A 111 13.43 9.25 4.42
C GLY A 111 12.87 8.73 5.73
N LYS A 112 11.53 8.74 5.90
CA LYS A 112 10.82 8.30 7.10
C LYS A 112 9.87 7.15 6.80
N GLY A 113 9.40 6.47 7.85
CA GLY A 113 8.43 5.37 7.71
C GLY A 113 8.98 4.28 6.80
N MET A 114 8.20 3.88 5.80
CA MET A 114 8.61 2.87 4.82
C MET A 114 9.87 3.25 4.02
N PHE A 115 10.22 4.53 3.97
CA PHE A 115 11.38 5.05 3.22
C PHE A 115 12.62 5.27 4.08
N ALA A 116 12.60 4.82 5.34
CA ALA A 116 13.74 4.97 6.24
C ALA A 116 14.99 4.26 5.68
N GLY A 117 16.10 4.97 5.62
CA GLY A 117 17.39 4.45 5.13
C GLY A 117 17.52 4.35 3.60
N LEU A 118 16.50 4.71 2.84
CA LEU A 118 16.54 4.65 1.37
C LEU A 118 17.10 5.96 0.76
N PRO A 119 17.75 5.88 -0.42
CA PRO A 119 18.17 7.07 -1.15
C PRO A 119 16.95 7.82 -1.71
N SER A 120 17.04 9.16 -1.78
CA SER A 120 16.01 9.99 -2.43
C SER A 120 16.69 10.88 -3.48
N PRO A 121 16.22 10.85 -4.75
CA PRO A 121 15.18 9.98 -5.28
C PRO A 121 15.63 8.54 -5.47
N PHE A 122 14.66 7.62 -5.61
CA PHE A 122 14.85 6.28 -6.16
C PHE A 122 13.87 6.06 -7.33
N THR A 123 14.14 5.07 -8.16
CA THR A 123 13.30 4.75 -9.33
C THR A 123 12.19 3.77 -8.95
N ALA A 124 10.93 4.07 -9.32
CA ALA A 124 9.82 3.15 -9.11
C ALA A 124 8.90 3.02 -10.33
N THR A 125 8.34 1.84 -10.50
CA THR A 125 7.38 1.52 -11.57
C THR A 125 5.97 1.99 -11.20
N ARG A 126 5.28 2.58 -12.17
CA ARG A 126 3.93 3.11 -12.04
C ARG A 126 2.99 2.49 -13.06
N TYR A 127 1.81 2.04 -12.60
CA TYR A 127 0.73 1.47 -13.42
C TYR A 127 -0.61 2.06 -12.99
N HIS A 128 -0.80 3.37 -13.09
CA HIS A 128 -2.05 3.98 -12.65
C HIS A 128 -2.55 5.09 -13.56
N SER A 129 -3.86 5.23 -13.65
CA SER A 129 -4.58 6.32 -14.29
C SER A 129 -5.31 7.21 -13.29
N LEU A 130 -5.38 6.78 -12.03
CA LEU A 130 -5.97 7.50 -10.91
C LEU A 130 -4.89 7.83 -9.87
N ALA A 131 -5.12 8.87 -9.08
CA ALA A 131 -4.26 9.28 -7.97
C ALA A 131 -5.08 9.94 -6.87
N VAL A 132 -4.57 9.92 -5.64
CA VAL A 132 -5.15 10.67 -4.53
C VAL A 132 -4.85 12.16 -4.73
N GLN A 133 -5.90 12.97 -4.70
CA GLN A 133 -5.80 14.42 -4.89
C GLN A 133 -5.14 15.08 -3.68
N ARG A 134 -4.05 15.82 -3.93
CA ARG A 134 -3.26 16.46 -2.86
C ARG A 134 -4.06 17.50 -2.08
N GLU A 135 -4.88 18.29 -2.77
CA GLU A 135 -5.66 19.39 -2.19
C GLU A 135 -6.77 18.91 -1.26
N THR A 136 -7.20 17.67 -1.41
CA THR A 136 -8.24 17.05 -0.56
C THR A 136 -7.71 16.03 0.41
N LEU A 137 -6.37 15.85 0.47
CA LEU A 137 -5.77 14.90 1.41
C LEU A 137 -6.13 15.33 2.84
N PRO A 138 -6.74 14.43 3.64
CA PRO A 138 -7.15 14.78 4.99
C PRO A 138 -5.95 15.00 5.91
N ASN A 139 -6.11 15.82 6.94
CA ASN A 139 -5.05 16.14 7.90
C ASN A 139 -4.51 14.92 8.67
N SER A 140 -5.25 13.80 8.68
CA SER A 140 -4.82 12.54 9.27
C SER A 140 -3.71 11.84 8.48
N LEU A 141 -3.51 12.20 7.21
CA LEU A 141 -2.50 11.64 6.32
C LEU A 141 -1.39 12.64 6.01
N ASN A 142 -0.15 12.21 6.22
CA ASN A 142 1.06 12.97 5.84
C ASN A 142 1.62 12.41 4.54
N VAL A 143 1.86 13.27 3.55
CA VAL A 143 2.57 12.86 2.33
C VAL A 143 4.01 12.53 2.68
N THR A 144 4.45 11.33 2.33
CA THR A 144 5.82 10.83 2.61
C THR A 144 6.66 10.65 1.35
N ALA A 145 5.99 10.53 0.18
CA ALA A 145 6.67 10.42 -1.11
C ALA A 145 5.86 11.12 -2.23
N TRP A 146 6.57 11.66 -3.24
CA TRP A 146 5.96 12.39 -4.35
C TRP A 146 6.85 12.36 -5.60
N THR A 147 6.27 12.68 -6.75
CA THR A 147 6.99 12.96 -8.00
C THR A 147 7.38 14.45 -8.08
N GLU A 148 8.32 14.81 -8.97
CA GLU A 148 8.76 16.18 -9.15
C GLU A 148 7.62 17.17 -9.44
N ASP A 149 6.59 16.74 -10.18
CA ASP A 149 5.37 17.52 -10.45
C ASP A 149 4.37 17.54 -9.29
N GLY A 150 4.73 16.95 -8.13
CA GLY A 150 3.99 17.00 -6.88
C GLY A 150 2.83 16.00 -6.77
N GLU A 151 2.71 14.99 -7.65
CA GLU A 151 1.73 13.92 -7.47
C GLU A 151 2.10 13.05 -6.27
N ILE A 152 1.12 12.70 -5.43
CA ILE A 152 1.34 11.88 -4.23
C ILE A 152 1.73 10.47 -4.64
N MET A 153 2.89 10.01 -4.17
CA MET A 153 3.40 8.67 -4.38
C MET A 153 3.45 7.84 -3.10
N GLY A 154 3.29 8.47 -1.95
CA GLY A 154 3.19 7.80 -0.67
C GLY A 154 2.66 8.72 0.41
N PHE A 155 1.96 8.13 1.36
CA PHE A 155 1.53 8.79 2.59
C PHE A 155 1.55 7.79 3.75
N GLN A 156 1.51 8.35 4.96
CA GLN A 156 1.26 7.60 6.18
C GLN A 156 0.27 8.35 7.08
N HIS A 157 -0.51 7.60 7.84
CA HIS A 157 -1.35 8.17 8.88
C HIS A 157 -0.46 8.61 10.06
N HIS A 158 -0.75 9.79 10.66
CA HIS A 158 0.13 10.33 11.70
C HIS A 158 -0.03 9.66 13.08
N GLU A 159 -1.14 8.97 13.36
CA GLU A 159 -1.41 8.28 14.62
C GLU A 159 -1.54 6.76 14.49
N ARG A 160 -1.96 6.26 13.31
CA ARG A 160 -2.21 4.84 13.07
C ARG A 160 -1.10 4.24 12.20
N PRO A 161 -0.77 2.96 12.34
CA PRO A 161 0.25 2.30 11.51
C PRO A 161 -0.28 1.99 10.09
N ILE A 162 -0.78 3.02 9.40
CA ILE A 162 -1.35 2.93 8.06
C ILE A 162 -0.44 3.64 7.07
N HIS A 163 -0.05 2.93 6.02
CA HIS A 163 0.82 3.39 4.95
C HIS A 163 0.20 3.14 3.59
N GLY A 164 0.48 4.00 2.64
CA GLY A 164 0.08 3.81 1.26
C GLY A 164 1.18 4.24 0.29
N VAL A 165 1.39 3.46 -0.78
CA VAL A 165 2.27 3.79 -1.90
C VAL A 165 1.52 3.66 -3.23
N GLN A 166 1.62 4.67 -4.10
CA GLN A 166 0.93 4.67 -5.40
C GLN A 166 1.68 3.86 -6.45
N PHE A 167 2.98 3.72 -6.33
CA PHE A 167 3.83 2.92 -7.20
C PHE A 167 3.83 1.45 -6.77
N HIS A 168 4.53 0.60 -7.54
CA HIS A 168 4.58 -0.85 -7.36
C HIS A 168 5.94 -1.27 -6.76
N PRO A 169 6.05 -1.46 -5.43
CA PRO A 169 7.30 -1.90 -4.80
C PRO A 169 7.71 -3.31 -5.21
N GLU A 170 6.76 -4.14 -5.65
CA GLU A 170 6.96 -5.53 -6.08
C GLU A 170 7.45 -5.65 -7.53
N SER A 171 7.51 -4.56 -8.27
CA SER A 171 8.02 -4.57 -9.64
C SER A 171 9.53 -4.69 -9.65
N ILE A 172 10.08 -5.55 -10.52
CA ILE A 172 11.52 -5.73 -10.68
C ILE A 172 12.25 -4.44 -11.09
N ALA A 173 11.56 -3.50 -11.72
CA ALA A 173 12.11 -2.20 -12.10
C ALA A 173 11.95 -1.13 -11.02
N THR A 174 11.42 -1.49 -9.85
CA THR A 174 11.39 -0.63 -8.68
C THR A 174 12.59 -0.92 -7.80
N GLU A 175 13.39 0.12 -7.54
CA GLU A 175 14.52 0.03 -6.61
C GLU A 175 14.01 -0.07 -5.15
N HIS A 176 14.72 -0.80 -4.31
CA HIS A 176 14.48 -0.89 -2.86
C HIS A 176 13.10 -1.43 -2.44
N GLY A 177 12.44 -2.25 -3.29
CA GLY A 177 11.13 -2.80 -2.97
C GLY A 177 11.12 -3.67 -1.71
N HIS A 178 12.12 -4.55 -1.54
CA HIS A 178 12.26 -5.39 -0.35
C HIS A 178 12.52 -4.57 0.92
N GLU A 179 13.37 -3.56 0.84
CA GLU A 179 13.70 -2.69 1.98
C GLU A 179 12.46 -1.91 2.44
N MET A 180 11.63 -1.40 1.50
CA MET A 180 10.37 -0.74 1.83
C MET A 180 9.40 -1.67 2.56
N LEU A 181 9.22 -2.89 2.05
CA LEU A 181 8.36 -3.89 2.68
C LEU A 181 8.93 -4.34 4.04
N ALA A 182 10.26 -4.49 4.15
CA ALA A 182 10.91 -4.79 5.43
C ALA A 182 10.67 -3.69 6.47
N ASN A 183 10.79 -2.42 6.07
CA ASN A 183 10.48 -1.28 6.93
C ASN A 183 9.02 -1.27 7.40
N PHE A 184 8.08 -1.62 6.52
CA PHE A 184 6.68 -1.79 6.91
C PHE A 184 6.50 -2.90 7.93
N LEU A 185 7.10 -4.09 7.70
CA LEU A 185 7.00 -5.23 8.61
C LEU A 185 7.58 -4.91 10.00
N ASP A 186 8.69 -4.17 10.04
CA ASP A 186 9.32 -3.75 11.30
C ASP A 186 8.43 -2.79 12.09
N GLN A 187 7.84 -1.80 11.41
CA GLN A 187 6.90 -0.86 12.04
C GLN A 187 5.59 -1.53 12.48
N ALA A 188 5.13 -2.51 11.71
CA ALA A 188 3.95 -3.31 12.03
C ALA A 188 4.19 -4.31 13.19
N GLY A 189 5.44 -4.53 13.60
CA GLY A 189 5.77 -5.52 14.62
C GLY A 189 5.45 -6.96 14.21
N VAL A 190 5.35 -7.22 12.91
CA VAL A 190 5.03 -8.55 12.38
C VAL A 190 6.17 -9.52 12.66
N LYS A 191 5.85 -10.66 13.27
CA LYS A 191 6.83 -11.71 13.53
C LYS A 191 7.29 -12.31 12.20
N ARG A 192 8.60 -12.32 11.98
CA ARG A 192 9.24 -12.95 10.84
C ARG A 192 9.83 -14.31 11.24
N LEU A 193 9.70 -15.29 10.35
CA LEU A 193 10.43 -16.54 10.50
C LEU A 193 11.92 -16.27 10.24
N ALA A 194 12.80 -16.87 11.04
CA ALA A 194 14.23 -16.80 10.75
C ALA A 194 14.49 -17.41 9.37
N MET A 195 15.12 -16.65 8.48
CA MET A 195 15.59 -17.19 7.21
C MET A 195 16.69 -18.23 7.52
N VAL A 196 16.48 -19.46 7.08
CA VAL A 196 17.41 -20.59 7.25
C VAL A 196 18.51 -20.51 6.19
#